data_07972ec3be951ebdd3a9eaea98ab6553
#
_entry.id   07972ec3be951ebdd3a9eaea98ab6553
#
_cell.length_a   1.000
_cell.length_b   1.000
_cell.length_c   1.000
_cell.angle_alpha   90.00
_cell.angle_beta   90.00
_cell.angle_gamma   90.00
#
_symmetry.space_group_name_H-M   'P 1'
#
loop_
_entity.id
_entity.type
_entity.pdbx_description
1 polymer ?
#
loop_
_entity_poly.entity_id
_entity_poly.type
_entity_poly.pdbx_seq_one_letter_code
_entity_poly.pdbx_strand_id
1 'polypeptide(L)'
;FFAKADAKQLHDALKLVCGYLRPGDDQCVNIGIRSDSISLSTKSELGHSQTSIQATDTKPCPESGFNYIPQYLMDYLARAVGPVSLSIDGQGLLLMEANQNKYVVTPRTAVKIRTTEKKKIKNAA
;
A
#
# COMPACT_ATOMS: atom_id res chain seq x y z
N PHE A 1 3.15 -9.42 9.54
CA PHE A 1 1.72 -9.14 9.29
C PHE A 1 1.29 -9.87 8.02
N PHE A 2 0.06 -10.30 7.97
CA PHE A 2 -0.38 -11.19 6.92
C PHE A 2 -1.87 -11.01 6.63
N ALA A 3 -2.26 -11.20 5.35
CA ALA A 3 -3.66 -11.27 4.94
C ALA A 3 -3.78 -12.00 3.61
N LYS A 4 -4.93 -12.60 3.38
CA LYS A 4 -5.30 -13.16 2.08
C LYS A 4 -6.54 -12.46 1.58
N ALA A 5 -6.55 -12.12 0.29
CA ALA A 5 -7.69 -11.47 -0.34
C ALA A 5 -7.76 -11.89 -1.81
N ASP A 6 -8.90 -11.61 -2.45
CA ASP A 6 -9.03 -11.84 -3.88
C ASP A 6 -8.26 -10.78 -4.66
N ALA A 7 -7.45 -11.23 -5.62
CA ALA A 7 -6.61 -10.31 -6.39
C ALA A 7 -7.42 -9.25 -7.14
N LYS A 8 -8.55 -9.65 -7.73
CA LYS A 8 -9.39 -8.71 -8.47
C LYS A 8 -10.01 -7.67 -7.54
N GLN A 9 -10.52 -8.09 -6.38
CA GLN A 9 -11.08 -7.16 -5.40
C GLN A 9 -10.04 -6.18 -4.92
N LEU A 10 -8.84 -6.64 -4.64
CA LEU A 10 -7.75 -5.77 -4.20
C LEU A 10 -7.34 -4.80 -5.30
N HIS A 11 -7.24 -5.27 -6.53
CA HIS A 11 -6.92 -4.42 -7.68
C HIS A 11 -7.98 -3.33 -7.87
N ASP A 12 -9.25 -3.71 -7.84
CA ASP A 12 -10.35 -2.77 -8.03
C ASP A 12 -10.39 -1.73 -6.91
N ALA A 13 -10.13 -2.15 -5.67
CA ALA A 13 -10.09 -1.24 -4.53
C ALA A 13 -8.92 -0.26 -4.64
N LEU A 14 -7.75 -0.72 -5.07
CA LEU A 14 -6.61 0.16 -5.32
C LEU A 14 -6.93 1.18 -6.41
N LYS A 15 -7.53 0.73 -7.48
CA LYS A 15 -7.93 1.61 -8.58
C LYS A 15 -8.91 2.68 -8.10
N LEU A 16 -9.84 2.30 -7.23
CA LEU A 16 -10.83 3.23 -6.69
C LEU A 16 -10.16 4.33 -5.85
N VAL A 17 -9.33 3.95 -4.86
CA VAL A 17 -8.74 4.96 -3.97
C VAL A 17 -7.68 5.79 -4.67
N CYS A 18 -6.97 5.22 -5.65
CA CYS A 18 -5.95 5.95 -6.40
C CYS A 18 -6.54 6.84 -7.50
N GLY A 19 -7.80 6.61 -7.85
CA GLY A 19 -8.47 7.42 -8.88
C GLY A 19 -8.65 8.88 -8.51
N TYR A 20 -8.51 9.23 -7.23
CA TYR A 20 -8.60 10.61 -6.76
C TYR A 20 -7.25 11.32 -6.69
N LEU A 21 -6.16 10.60 -6.93
CA LEU A 21 -4.83 11.20 -6.91
C LEU A 21 -4.62 12.06 -8.16
N ARG A 22 -3.94 13.19 -7.98
CA ARG A 22 -3.65 14.13 -9.06
C ARG A 22 -2.15 14.24 -9.25
N PRO A 23 -1.68 14.69 -10.42
CA PRO A 23 -0.27 15.03 -10.58
C PRO A 23 0.12 16.05 -9.51
N GLY A 24 1.20 15.84 -8.81
CA GLY A 24 1.62 16.68 -7.71
C GLY A 24 1.26 16.16 -6.34
N ASP A 25 0.26 15.29 -6.24
CA ASP A 25 -0.02 14.60 -4.99
C ASP A 25 1.07 13.56 -4.70
N ASP A 26 1.17 13.18 -3.44
CA ASP A 26 2.03 12.05 -3.08
C ASP A 26 1.38 10.78 -3.63
N GLN A 27 2.03 10.16 -4.60
CA GLN A 27 1.49 8.99 -5.31
C GLN A 27 1.73 7.73 -4.51
N CYS A 28 1.11 7.67 -3.32
CA CYS A 28 1.21 6.53 -2.41
C CYS A 28 -0.15 6.04 -1.98
N VAL A 29 -0.24 4.74 -1.72
CA VAL A 29 -1.39 4.14 -1.03
C VAL A 29 -0.93 3.62 0.31
N ASN A 30 -1.71 3.88 1.35
CA ASN A 30 -1.48 3.32 2.67
C ASN A 30 -2.26 2.02 2.79
N ILE A 31 -1.56 0.95 3.14
CA ILE A 31 -2.18 -0.37 3.32
C ILE A 31 -2.12 -0.73 4.80
N GLY A 32 -3.27 -1.04 5.38
CA GLY A 32 -3.38 -1.53 6.74
C GLY A 32 -4.08 -2.88 6.77
N ILE A 33 -3.52 -3.83 7.51
CA ILE A 33 -4.16 -5.12 7.71
C ILE A 33 -4.87 -5.09 9.04
N ARG A 34 -6.16 -5.37 9.02
CA ARG A 34 -7.02 -5.41 10.22
C ARG A 34 -7.39 -6.86 10.53
N SER A 35 -8.25 -7.05 11.51
CA SER A 35 -8.59 -8.40 11.97
C SER A 35 -9.30 -9.25 10.91
N ASP A 36 -10.03 -8.63 9.98
CA ASP A 36 -10.78 -9.35 8.94
C ASP A 36 -10.83 -8.58 7.62
N SER A 37 -10.00 -7.56 7.47
CA SER A 37 -10.04 -6.72 6.29
C SER A 37 -8.67 -6.13 5.97
N ILE A 38 -8.55 -5.63 4.75
CA ILE A 38 -7.41 -4.82 4.31
C ILE A 38 -7.94 -3.43 4.05
N SER A 39 -7.36 -2.45 4.71
CA SER A 39 -7.72 -1.04 4.58
C SER A 39 -6.77 -0.37 3.60
N LEU A 40 -7.32 0.39 2.67
CA LEU A 40 -6.56 1.13 1.64
C LEU A 40 -6.95 2.58 1.71
N SER A 41 -5.97 3.47 1.72
CA SER A 41 -6.24 4.90 1.73
C SER A 41 -5.21 5.69 0.95
N THR A 42 -5.65 6.82 0.40
CA THR A 42 -4.79 7.77 -0.31
C THR A 42 -5.13 9.17 0.16
N LYS A 43 -4.16 10.09 0.01
CA LYS A 43 -4.35 11.50 0.34
C LYS A 43 -4.11 12.37 -0.88
N SER A 44 -4.93 13.37 -1.06
CA SER A 44 -4.76 14.39 -2.09
C SER A 44 -4.97 15.77 -1.47
N GLU A 45 -4.72 16.82 -2.24
CA GLU A 45 -4.96 18.19 -1.77
C GLU A 45 -6.42 18.43 -1.38
N LEU A 46 -7.34 17.68 -2.01
CA LEU A 46 -8.77 17.86 -1.80
C LEU A 46 -9.32 17.01 -0.66
N GLY A 47 -8.50 16.17 -0.04
CA GLY A 47 -8.96 15.31 1.02
C GLY A 47 -8.30 13.95 0.96
N HIS A 48 -9.00 12.94 1.45
CA HIS A 48 -8.49 11.58 1.37
C HIS A 48 -9.59 10.61 0.97
N SER A 49 -9.19 9.50 0.36
CA SER A 49 -10.08 8.42 -0.02
C SER A 49 -9.70 7.17 0.75
N GLN A 50 -10.68 6.42 1.17
CA GLN A 50 -10.46 5.20 1.93
C GLN A 50 -11.47 4.14 1.53
N THR A 51 -11.00 2.90 1.46
CA THR A 51 -11.87 1.76 1.28
C THR A 51 -11.28 0.56 2.01
N SER A 52 -12.07 -0.49 2.17
CA SER A 52 -11.57 -1.73 2.73
C SER A 52 -12.18 -2.90 1.98
N ILE A 53 -11.45 -4.00 1.95
CA ILE A 53 -11.94 -5.24 1.37
C ILE A 53 -11.83 -6.34 2.40
N GLN A 54 -12.64 -7.37 2.23
CA GLN A 54 -12.64 -8.52 3.12
C GLN A 54 -11.35 -9.32 2.94
N ALA A 55 -10.80 -9.80 4.03
CA ALA A 55 -9.59 -10.60 4.04
C ALA A 55 -9.72 -11.76 5.01
N THR A 56 -8.93 -12.81 4.78
CA THR A 56 -8.90 -13.99 5.63
C THR A 56 -7.48 -14.23 6.14
N ASP A 57 -7.37 -15.11 7.14
CA ASP A 57 -6.07 -15.49 7.74
C ASP A 57 -5.22 -14.30 8.15
N THR A 58 -5.87 -13.28 8.71
CA THR A 58 -5.21 -12.01 8.98
C THR A 58 -4.35 -12.04 10.24
N LYS A 59 -3.20 -11.37 10.14
CA LYS A 59 -2.37 -10.99 11.27
C LYS A 59 -2.19 -9.48 11.19
N PRO A 60 -2.95 -8.71 11.97
CA PRO A 60 -3.01 -7.26 11.81
C PRO A 60 -1.68 -6.57 12.00
N CYS A 61 -1.47 -5.50 11.25
CA CYS A 61 -0.33 -4.63 11.39
C CYS A 61 -0.68 -3.43 12.27
N PRO A 62 0.32 -2.58 12.64
CA PRO A 62 0.02 -1.35 13.36
C PRO A 62 -0.99 -0.49 12.62
N GLU A 63 -1.75 0.29 13.39
CA GLU A 63 -2.83 1.09 12.84
C GLU A 63 -2.38 2.08 11.79
N SER A 64 -1.15 2.57 11.88
CA SER A 64 -0.61 3.49 10.88
C SER A 64 -0.42 2.86 9.51
N GLY A 65 -0.36 1.52 9.42
CA GLY A 65 -0.13 0.83 8.16
C GLY A 65 1.22 1.15 7.54
N PHE A 66 1.33 0.86 6.25
CA PHE A 66 2.56 1.14 5.48
C PHE A 66 2.19 1.71 4.13
N ASN A 67 3.06 2.56 3.58
CA ASN A 67 2.84 3.24 2.31
C ASN A 67 3.59 2.56 1.18
N TYR A 68 2.94 2.47 0.02
CA TYR A 68 3.54 1.84 -1.17
C TYR A 68 3.20 2.65 -2.41
N ILE A 69 4.01 2.50 -3.44
CA ILE A 69 3.70 3.07 -4.75
C ILE A 69 2.64 2.16 -5.41
N PRO A 70 1.43 2.66 -5.65
CA PRO A 70 0.33 1.79 -6.07
C PRO A 70 0.53 1.15 -7.43
N GLN A 71 1.29 1.78 -8.32
CA GLN A 71 1.50 1.26 -9.67
C GLN A 71 2.11 -0.14 -9.65
N TYR A 72 3.08 -0.38 -8.77
CA TYR A 72 3.71 -1.69 -8.66
C TYR A 72 2.72 -2.76 -8.20
N LEU A 73 1.85 -2.40 -7.27
CA LEU A 73 0.83 -3.32 -6.76
C LEU A 73 -0.18 -3.65 -7.85
N MET A 74 -0.66 -2.62 -8.55
CA MET A 74 -1.67 -2.80 -9.59
C MET A 74 -1.15 -3.61 -10.76
N ASP A 75 0.11 -3.41 -11.16
CA ASP A 75 0.71 -4.16 -12.24
C ASP A 75 0.77 -5.65 -11.93
N TYR A 76 1.14 -5.99 -10.70
CA TYR A 76 1.18 -7.38 -10.28
C TYR A 76 -0.23 -7.98 -10.22
N LEU A 77 -1.16 -7.26 -9.59
CA LEU A 77 -2.52 -7.76 -9.37
C LEU A 77 -3.31 -7.89 -10.66
N ALA A 78 -2.98 -7.08 -11.67
CA ALA A 78 -3.64 -7.19 -12.97
C ALA A 78 -3.41 -8.54 -13.64
N ARG A 79 -2.33 -9.22 -13.26
CA ARG A 79 -1.95 -10.52 -13.82
C ARG A 79 -2.26 -11.69 -12.87
N ALA A 80 -2.61 -11.38 -11.63
CA ALA A 80 -2.92 -12.40 -10.64
C ALA A 80 -4.37 -12.83 -10.76
N VAL A 81 -4.64 -14.09 -10.48
CA VAL A 81 -5.97 -14.64 -10.53
C VAL A 81 -6.25 -15.38 -9.22
N GLY A 82 -7.42 -15.15 -8.65
CA GLY A 82 -7.84 -15.82 -7.42
C GLY A 82 -7.22 -15.19 -6.19
N PRO A 83 -7.00 -15.98 -5.14
CA PRO A 83 -6.49 -15.44 -3.89
C PRO A 83 -5.04 -15.02 -4.00
N VAL A 84 -4.72 -13.89 -3.37
CA VAL A 84 -3.36 -13.40 -3.22
C VAL A 84 -3.07 -13.27 -1.73
N SER A 85 -1.87 -13.66 -1.32
CA SER A 85 -1.44 -13.45 0.04
C SER A 85 -0.50 -12.25 0.12
N LEU A 86 -0.66 -11.46 1.18
CA LEU A 86 0.18 -10.32 1.46
C LEU A 86 0.90 -10.58 2.78
N SER A 87 2.21 -10.54 2.75
CA SER A 87 3.04 -10.65 3.96
C SER A 87 3.84 -9.37 4.09
N ILE A 88 3.74 -8.72 5.24
CA ILE A 88 4.46 -7.48 5.50
C ILE A 88 5.34 -7.71 6.73
N ASP A 89 6.63 -7.44 6.61
CA ASP A 89 7.54 -7.57 7.75
C ASP A 89 7.48 -6.34 8.66
N GLY A 90 8.25 -6.34 9.73
CA GLY A 90 8.24 -5.24 10.68
C GLY A 90 8.73 -3.90 10.13
N GLN A 91 9.38 -3.92 8.99
CA GLN A 91 9.87 -2.70 8.34
C GLN A 91 8.99 -2.28 7.15
N GLY A 92 7.94 -3.04 6.87
CA GLY A 92 7.02 -2.71 5.81
C GLY A 92 7.29 -3.36 4.46
N LEU A 93 8.29 -4.23 4.36
CA LEU A 93 8.54 -4.93 3.12
C LEU A 93 7.36 -5.86 2.82
N LEU A 94 6.76 -5.68 1.65
CA LEU A 94 5.56 -6.39 1.25
C LEU A 94 5.91 -7.50 0.26
N LEU A 95 5.51 -8.71 0.59
CA LEU A 95 5.60 -9.85 -0.31
C LEU A 95 4.19 -10.24 -0.74
N MET A 96 3.93 -10.23 -2.04
CA MET A 96 2.68 -10.72 -2.60
C MET A 96 2.91 -12.05 -3.29
N GLU A 97 2.05 -13.01 -3.05
CA GLU A 97 2.14 -14.33 -3.67
C GLU A 97 0.79 -14.75 -4.24
N ALA A 98 0.80 -15.17 -5.50
CA ALA A 98 -0.36 -15.73 -6.17
C ALA A 98 0.11 -16.66 -7.29
N ASN A 99 -0.54 -17.80 -7.45
CA ASN A 99 -0.27 -18.73 -8.57
C ASN A 99 1.22 -19.08 -8.71
N GLN A 100 1.89 -19.31 -7.58
CA GLN A 100 3.31 -19.68 -7.54
C GLN A 100 4.26 -18.54 -7.94
N ASN A 101 3.74 -17.36 -8.16
CA ASN A 101 4.54 -16.17 -8.42
C ASN A 101 4.67 -15.34 -7.16
N LYS A 102 5.85 -14.79 -6.96
CA LYS A 102 6.15 -13.91 -5.83
C LYS A 102 6.59 -12.55 -6.34
N TYR A 103 6.17 -11.52 -5.64
CA TYR A 103 6.54 -10.16 -5.98
C TYR A 103 6.80 -9.37 -4.70
N VAL A 104 7.94 -8.71 -4.63
CA VAL A 104 8.37 -7.97 -3.44
C VAL A 104 8.30 -6.48 -3.74
N VAL A 105 7.64 -5.74 -2.86
CA VAL A 105 7.52 -4.30 -2.97
C VAL A 105 8.10 -3.67 -1.72
N THR A 106 9.04 -2.74 -1.89
CA THR A 106 9.58 -1.98 -0.76
C THR A 106 8.59 -0.90 -0.35
N PRO A 107 8.48 -0.61 0.94
CA PRO A 107 7.62 0.47 1.39
C PRO A 107 8.21 1.79 0.94
N ARG A 108 7.34 2.74 0.66
CA ARG A 108 7.76 4.11 0.45
C ARG A 108 7.97 4.73 1.83
N THR A 109 9.21 4.91 2.20
CA THR A 109 9.51 5.60 3.43
C THR A 109 9.05 7.04 3.30
N ALA A 110 8.50 7.55 4.36
CA ALA A 110 8.11 8.93 4.38
C ALA A 110 9.29 9.73 3.91
N VAL A 111 9.04 10.41 2.89
CA VAL A 111 10.05 11.21 2.30
C VAL A 111 10.55 12.11 3.39
N LYS A 112 11.36 11.71 3.77
CA LYS A 112 11.75 12.29 4.92
C LYS A 112 12.56 13.34 4.69
N ILE A 113 12.01 12.56 4.28
CA ILE A 113 12.22 12.97 4.26
C ILE A 113 12.74 13.84 3.79
N ARG A 114 13.08 14.21 3.54
CA ARG A 114 13.29 14.81 3.01
C ARG A 114 13.20 15.81 3.20
N THR A 115 13.23 15.68 3.73
CA THR A 115 13.09 16.45 3.81
C THR A 115 13.54 17.28 4.23
N THR A 116 14.01 16.71 4.52
CA THR A 116 14.29 17.25 4.76
C THR A 116 15.01 17.92 4.80
N GLU A 117 15.38 17.60 4.77
CA GLU A 117 15.76 17.97 4.52
C GLU A 117 16.17 18.80 4.50
N LYS A 118 16.38 18.87 4.69
CA LYS A 118 16.57 19.45 4.43
C LYS A 118 16.96 20.26 4.86
N LYS A 119 17.02 20.11 5.23
CA LYS A 119 17.22 20.59 5.42
C LYS A 119 17.87 21.04 5.74
N LYS A 120 18.16 20.73 5.92
CA LYS A 120 18.60 20.82 5.89
C LYS A 120 19.26 21.28 5.76
N ILE A 121 19.30 21.04 5.93
CA ILE A 121 19.65 21.23 5.47
C ILE A 121 20.23 22.00 5.53
N LYS A 122 20.31 22.02 5.73
CA LYS A 122 20.61 22.54 5.51
C LYS A 122 21.12 23.16 5.56
N ASN A 123 21.26 22.99 5.95
CA ASN A 123 21.54 23.44 5.71
C ASN A 123 22.00 23.84 5.74
N ALA A 124 22.05 23.54 6.10
CA ALA A 124 22.15 23.75 5.83
C ALA A 124 22.47 24.10 5.91
N ALA A 125 22.67 24.10 6.22
CA ALA A 125 22.55 24.29 6.11
C ALA A 125 22.85 24.61 5.99
#